data_f88cfb7c7630d6bc738490dc13b44db0
#
_entry.id   f88cfb7c7630d6bc738490dc13b44db0
#
_cell.length_a   1.000
_cell.length_b   1.000
_cell.length_c   1.000
_cell.angle_alpha   90.00
_cell.angle_beta   90.00
_cell.angle_gamma   90.00
#
_symmetry.space_group_name_H-M   'P 1'
#
loop_
_entity.id
_entity.type
_entity.pdbx_description
1 polymer ?
#
loop_
_entity_poly.entity_id
_entity_poly.type
_entity_poly.pdbx_seq_one_letter_code
_entity_poly.pdbx_strand_id
1 'polypeptide(L)'
;HKFDIYMKTALITGITGQDGSYLAELLLEKGYDVHGTIRRSSVDYRERIAHLEGHPNFHLHYADLGDSMSILQVVKKVKPNEIYNLAAQSHVQVSFDSPEFTADVDATGVLRILEAVRQCDLTDTCRIYQASTSELYGKVEEVPQNENTPFHPYSPYAVAKQYGFWITKEYREAYNMFCCSGILFNHESERRGETFVTRKITLAAARIAQGKQDKLYLGNLSSLRDWGYAKDYVECMWLILQNDKPEDFVIATGEQHSVREFCQLAFRYAGIELRFE
;
A
#
# COMPACT_ATOMS: atom_id res chain seq x y z
N HIS A 1 8.45 -14.38 -37.96
CA HIS A 1 8.32 -13.28 -36.99
C HIS A 1 8.42 -13.87 -35.59
N LYS A 2 9.59 -13.70 -34.97
CA LYS A 2 9.74 -13.95 -33.53
C LYS A 2 9.06 -12.80 -32.84
N PHE A 3 7.90 -13.04 -32.22
CA PHE A 3 7.42 -12.16 -31.17
C PHE A 3 8.33 -12.41 -29.99
N ASP A 4 9.26 -11.50 -29.74
CA ASP A 4 9.99 -11.46 -28.47
C ASP A 4 8.95 -11.13 -27.40
N ILE A 5 8.48 -12.17 -26.73
CA ILE A 5 7.66 -11.98 -25.53
C ILE A 5 8.62 -11.46 -24.48
N TYR A 6 8.69 -10.15 -24.35
CA TYR A 6 9.50 -9.51 -23.34
C TYR A 6 8.83 -9.67 -21.97
N MET A 7 9.44 -10.48 -21.10
CA MET A 7 8.99 -10.61 -19.72
C MET A 7 9.39 -9.36 -18.94
N LYS A 8 8.41 -8.61 -18.46
CA LYS A 8 8.68 -7.49 -17.57
C LYS A 8 9.08 -7.99 -16.19
N THR A 9 9.97 -7.25 -15.56
CA THR A 9 10.43 -7.51 -14.19
C THR A 9 9.89 -6.41 -13.28
N ALA A 10 9.22 -6.81 -12.21
CA ALA A 10 8.70 -5.92 -11.20
C ALA A 10 9.40 -6.13 -9.86
N LEU A 11 9.61 -5.04 -9.12
CA LEU A 11 10.09 -5.05 -7.75
C LEU A 11 9.01 -4.45 -6.86
N ILE A 12 8.56 -5.22 -5.85
CA ILE A 12 7.53 -4.82 -4.90
C ILE A 12 8.16 -4.71 -3.52
N THR A 13 8.16 -3.51 -2.93
CA THR A 13 8.45 -3.36 -1.51
C THR A 13 7.18 -3.57 -0.71
N GLY A 14 7.28 -4.08 0.52
CA GLY A 14 6.09 -4.39 1.31
C GLY A 14 5.29 -5.57 0.77
N ILE A 15 5.96 -6.52 0.14
CA ILE A 15 5.32 -7.67 -0.54
C ILE A 15 4.54 -8.57 0.41
N THR A 16 4.86 -8.57 1.69
CA THR A 16 4.17 -9.39 2.71
C THR A 16 2.85 -8.78 3.20
N GLY A 17 2.57 -7.53 2.83
CA GLY A 17 1.33 -6.86 3.19
C GLY A 17 0.13 -7.33 2.36
N GLN A 18 -1.05 -6.82 2.72
CA GLN A 18 -2.28 -7.09 1.96
C GLN A 18 -2.11 -6.74 0.48
N ASP A 19 -1.76 -5.49 0.19
CA ASP A 19 -1.65 -5.02 -1.19
C ASP A 19 -0.50 -5.66 -1.92
N GLY A 20 0.65 -5.81 -1.27
CA GLY A 20 1.84 -6.43 -1.86
C GLY A 20 1.60 -7.87 -2.27
N SER A 21 0.89 -8.65 -1.45
CA SER A 21 0.58 -10.05 -1.75
C SER A 21 -0.39 -10.19 -2.92
N TYR A 22 -1.44 -9.36 -2.98
CA TYR A 22 -2.37 -9.36 -4.11
C TYR A 22 -1.71 -8.86 -5.40
N LEU A 23 -0.87 -7.84 -5.30
CA LEU A 23 -0.15 -7.33 -6.47
C LEU A 23 0.82 -8.38 -7.03
N ALA A 24 1.52 -9.11 -6.15
CA ALA A 24 2.39 -10.20 -6.58
C ALA A 24 1.62 -11.27 -7.36
N GLU A 25 0.47 -11.69 -6.86
CA GLU A 25 -0.41 -12.63 -7.55
C GLU A 25 -0.85 -12.10 -8.92
N LEU A 26 -1.29 -10.86 -8.97
CA LEU A 26 -1.73 -10.21 -10.20
C LEU A 26 -0.63 -10.16 -11.26
N LEU A 27 0.57 -9.74 -10.86
CA LEU A 27 1.69 -9.61 -11.78
C LEU A 27 2.21 -10.97 -12.26
N LEU A 28 2.18 -12.00 -11.41
CA LEU A 28 2.49 -13.36 -11.84
C LEU A 28 1.49 -13.88 -12.89
N GLU A 29 0.20 -13.63 -12.71
CA GLU A 29 -0.82 -13.95 -13.71
C GLU A 29 -0.58 -13.25 -15.04
N LYS A 30 -0.06 -12.02 -14.99
CA LYS A 30 0.27 -11.24 -16.18
C LYS A 30 1.60 -11.66 -16.84
N GLY A 31 2.30 -12.64 -16.28
CA GLY A 31 3.55 -13.15 -16.84
C GLY A 31 4.79 -12.33 -16.45
N TYR A 32 4.74 -11.55 -15.38
CA TYR A 32 5.91 -10.84 -14.87
C TYR A 32 6.86 -11.76 -14.12
N ASP A 33 8.14 -11.40 -14.15
CA ASP A 33 9.11 -11.87 -13.18
C ASP A 33 9.01 -10.95 -11.95
N VAL A 34 8.56 -11.49 -10.82
CA VAL A 34 8.20 -10.73 -9.63
C VAL A 34 9.26 -10.88 -8.55
N HIS A 35 9.83 -9.77 -8.15
CA HIS A 35 10.77 -9.68 -7.04
C HIS A 35 10.12 -8.88 -5.91
N GLY A 36 10.30 -9.34 -4.69
CA GLY A 36 9.80 -8.64 -3.52
C GLY A 36 10.90 -8.39 -2.51
N THR A 37 10.78 -7.31 -1.74
CA THR A 37 11.66 -7.06 -0.61
C THR A 37 10.98 -7.39 0.71
N ILE A 38 11.74 -8.00 1.59
CA ILE A 38 11.34 -8.29 2.97
C ILE A 38 12.43 -7.77 3.92
N ARG A 39 12.01 -7.34 5.10
CA ARG A 39 12.96 -6.95 6.14
C ARG A 39 13.39 -8.18 6.93
N ARG A 40 14.64 -8.17 7.44
CA ARG A 40 15.08 -9.18 8.40
C ARG A 40 14.29 -9.01 9.70
N SER A 41 13.79 -10.12 10.23
CA SER A 41 13.00 -10.12 11.45
C SER A 41 13.06 -11.48 12.14
N SER A 42 12.88 -11.46 13.45
CA SER A 42 12.72 -12.67 14.26
C SER A 42 11.32 -13.27 14.17
N VAL A 43 10.35 -12.52 13.61
CA VAL A 43 8.97 -12.98 13.41
C VAL A 43 8.77 -13.26 11.93
N ASP A 44 8.15 -14.39 11.61
CA ASP A 44 7.79 -14.74 10.24
C ASP A 44 6.45 -14.08 9.87
N TYR A 45 6.45 -13.20 8.87
CA TYR A 45 5.24 -12.56 8.33
C TYR A 45 4.97 -12.92 6.87
N ARG A 46 5.50 -14.04 6.40
CA ARG A 46 5.35 -14.45 5.00
C ARG A 46 4.03 -15.17 4.72
N GLU A 47 3.12 -15.23 5.69
CA GLU A 47 1.87 -15.97 5.58
C GLU A 47 1.09 -15.65 4.30
N ARG A 48 0.97 -14.35 3.96
CA ARG A 48 0.20 -13.91 2.79
C ARG A 48 0.84 -14.26 1.45
N ILE A 49 2.12 -14.59 1.43
CA ILE A 49 2.87 -14.95 0.21
C ILE A 49 3.42 -16.37 0.23
N ALA A 50 3.13 -17.14 1.28
CA ALA A 50 3.66 -18.49 1.43
C ALA A 50 3.32 -19.40 0.25
N HIS A 51 2.14 -19.27 -0.31
CA HIS A 51 1.68 -20.04 -1.48
C HIS A 51 2.40 -19.67 -2.78
N LEU A 52 3.13 -18.56 -2.82
CA LEU A 52 3.91 -18.12 -3.98
C LEU A 52 5.35 -18.62 -3.94
N GLU A 53 5.83 -19.04 -2.78
CA GLU A 53 7.18 -19.59 -2.63
C GLU A 53 7.34 -20.83 -3.49
N GLY A 54 8.45 -20.91 -4.21
CA GLY A 54 8.69 -21.99 -5.17
C GLY A 54 8.19 -21.73 -6.58
N HIS A 55 7.39 -20.68 -6.80
CA HIS A 55 7.04 -20.25 -8.15
C HIS A 55 8.31 -19.78 -8.88
N PRO A 56 8.59 -20.23 -10.12
CA PRO A 56 9.86 -19.93 -10.82
C PRO A 56 10.08 -18.45 -11.10
N ASN A 57 9.01 -17.65 -11.14
CA ASN A 57 9.08 -16.22 -11.40
C ASN A 57 8.82 -15.37 -10.15
N PHE A 58 8.96 -15.95 -8.96
CA PHE A 58 8.79 -15.25 -7.68
C PHE A 58 10.08 -15.33 -6.87
N HIS A 59 10.62 -14.17 -6.49
CA HIS A 59 11.91 -14.04 -5.81
C HIS A 59 11.84 -13.05 -4.66
N LEU A 60 12.47 -13.39 -3.53
CA LEU A 60 12.53 -12.52 -2.36
C LEU A 60 13.96 -12.06 -2.11
N HIS A 61 14.07 -10.81 -1.67
CA HIS A 61 15.34 -10.17 -1.31
C HIS A 61 15.20 -9.47 0.04
N TYR A 62 16.28 -9.43 0.80
CA TYR A 62 16.32 -8.64 2.02
C TYR A 62 16.69 -7.19 1.69
N ALA A 63 15.82 -6.26 2.04
CA ALA A 63 16.08 -4.83 1.96
C ALA A 63 15.19 -4.07 2.96
N ASP A 64 15.66 -2.92 3.37
CA ASP A 64 14.98 -2.04 4.32
C ASP A 64 14.95 -0.62 3.76
N LEU A 65 13.79 0.04 3.78
CA LEU A 65 13.67 1.42 3.32
C LEU A 65 14.52 2.40 4.17
N GLY A 66 14.89 2.00 5.38
CA GLY A 66 15.82 2.73 6.23
C GLY A 66 17.29 2.55 5.87
N ASP A 67 17.62 1.69 4.91
CA ASP A 67 18.98 1.35 4.51
C ASP A 67 19.18 1.54 3.01
N SER A 68 19.79 2.67 2.65
CA SER A 68 20.05 3.04 1.24
C SER A 68 20.86 1.98 0.49
N MET A 69 21.85 1.38 1.14
CA MET A 69 22.72 0.39 0.49
C MET A 69 21.96 -0.88 0.12
N SER A 70 21.09 -1.37 1.02
CA SER A 70 20.29 -2.55 0.74
C SER A 70 19.34 -2.34 -0.44
N ILE A 71 18.74 -1.17 -0.54
CA ILE A 71 17.87 -0.80 -1.66
C ILE A 71 18.66 -0.72 -2.96
N LEU A 72 19.81 -0.04 -2.93
CA LEU A 72 20.68 0.09 -4.11
C LEU A 72 21.12 -1.28 -4.64
N GLN A 73 21.51 -2.17 -3.75
CA GLN A 73 21.93 -3.53 -4.12
C GLN A 73 20.82 -4.32 -4.81
N VAL A 74 19.60 -4.25 -4.29
CA VAL A 74 18.46 -4.96 -4.87
C VAL A 74 18.10 -4.37 -6.23
N VAL A 75 18.00 -3.06 -6.34
CA VAL A 75 17.69 -2.39 -7.62
C VAL A 75 18.75 -2.69 -8.68
N LYS A 76 20.02 -2.67 -8.29
CA LYS A 76 21.14 -3.00 -9.18
C LYS A 76 21.08 -4.45 -9.66
N LYS A 77 20.75 -5.38 -8.78
CA LYS A 77 20.66 -6.81 -9.09
C LYS A 77 19.46 -7.13 -9.96
N VAL A 78 18.29 -6.58 -9.61
CA VAL A 78 17.02 -6.91 -10.26
C VAL A 78 16.84 -6.16 -11.57
N LYS A 79 17.28 -4.91 -11.66
CA LYS A 79 17.07 -4.01 -12.81
C LYS A 79 15.60 -4.00 -13.25
N PRO A 80 14.68 -3.62 -12.36
CA PRO A 80 13.26 -3.72 -12.63
C PRO A 80 12.79 -2.75 -13.72
N ASN A 81 11.77 -3.18 -14.47
CA ASN A 81 11.03 -2.31 -15.39
C ASN A 81 9.96 -1.49 -14.64
N GLU A 82 9.48 -2.04 -13.53
CA GLU A 82 8.48 -1.40 -12.68
C GLU A 82 8.85 -1.62 -11.22
N ILE A 83 8.71 -0.57 -10.42
CA ILE A 83 8.83 -0.64 -8.97
C ILE A 83 7.50 -0.21 -8.36
N TYR A 84 6.98 -1.01 -7.43
CA TYR A 84 5.82 -0.69 -6.63
C TYR A 84 6.27 -0.52 -5.19
N ASN A 85 6.36 0.73 -4.73
CA ASN A 85 6.79 1.03 -3.37
C ASN A 85 5.58 1.07 -2.42
N LEU A 86 5.28 -0.09 -1.84
CA LEU A 86 4.16 -0.28 -0.92
C LEU A 86 4.60 -0.38 0.53
N ALA A 87 5.89 -0.53 0.81
CA ALA A 87 6.40 -0.62 2.18
C ALA A 87 6.25 0.72 2.90
N ALA A 88 5.70 0.67 4.09
CA ALA A 88 5.53 1.83 4.95
C ALA A 88 5.25 1.40 6.38
N GLN A 89 5.50 2.31 7.34
CA GLN A 89 4.87 2.27 8.64
C GLN A 89 3.49 2.92 8.47
N SER A 90 2.42 2.16 8.49
CA SER A 90 1.08 2.62 8.08
C SER A 90 0.09 2.84 9.25
N HIS A 91 0.53 2.68 10.49
CA HIS A 91 -0.30 2.95 11.65
C HIS A 91 -0.17 4.41 12.10
N VAL A 92 -1.26 5.15 12.01
CA VAL A 92 -1.30 6.58 12.39
C VAL A 92 -0.89 6.76 13.86
N GLN A 93 -1.44 5.95 14.78
CA GLN A 93 -1.09 6.04 16.19
C GLN A 93 0.40 5.78 16.45
N VAL A 94 0.98 4.77 15.81
CA VAL A 94 2.41 4.47 15.91
C VAL A 94 3.26 5.64 15.44
N SER A 95 2.78 6.42 14.46
CA SER A 95 3.52 7.59 13.98
C SER A 95 3.66 8.70 15.04
N PHE A 96 2.71 8.80 15.97
CA PHE A 96 2.84 9.73 17.11
C PHE A 96 3.84 9.22 18.14
N ASP A 97 3.93 7.90 18.33
CA ASP A 97 4.85 7.29 19.29
C ASP A 97 6.28 7.18 18.73
N SER A 98 6.42 7.01 17.44
CA SER A 98 7.70 6.82 16.74
C SER A 98 7.77 7.69 15.48
N PRO A 99 7.80 9.03 15.63
CA PRO A 99 7.73 9.93 14.48
C PRO A 99 9.00 9.91 13.62
N GLU A 100 10.19 9.77 14.21
CA GLU A 100 11.44 9.69 13.44
C GLU A 100 11.52 8.43 12.60
N PHE A 101 11.16 7.27 13.17
CA PHE A 101 11.11 6.02 12.42
C PHE A 101 10.12 6.12 11.25
N THR A 102 8.94 6.68 11.50
CA THR A 102 7.92 6.90 10.47
C THR A 102 8.43 7.81 9.36
N ALA A 103 9.09 8.92 9.71
CA ALA A 103 9.69 9.83 8.73
C ALA A 103 10.80 9.17 7.94
N ASP A 104 11.66 8.40 8.58
CA ASP A 104 12.77 7.72 7.92
C ASP A 104 12.28 6.70 6.88
N VAL A 105 11.29 5.89 7.22
CA VAL A 105 10.75 4.87 6.31
C VAL A 105 9.81 5.48 5.26
N ASP A 106 8.84 6.27 5.70
CA ASP A 106 7.74 6.70 4.83
C ASP A 106 8.08 7.96 4.00
N ALA A 107 9.01 8.77 4.44
CA ALA A 107 9.47 9.95 3.71
C ALA A 107 10.82 9.68 3.02
N THR A 108 11.88 9.54 3.79
CA THR A 108 13.23 9.37 3.25
C THR A 108 13.37 8.05 2.48
N GLY A 109 12.63 7.02 2.88
CA GLY A 109 12.61 5.73 2.16
C GLY A 109 12.18 5.86 0.70
N VAL A 110 11.24 6.76 0.42
CA VAL A 110 10.82 7.05 -0.96
C VAL A 110 11.98 7.66 -1.76
N LEU A 111 12.67 8.62 -1.16
CA LEU A 111 13.86 9.22 -1.78
C LEU A 111 14.94 8.18 -2.07
N ARG A 112 15.16 7.23 -1.16
CA ARG A 112 16.14 6.16 -1.36
C ARG A 112 15.81 5.27 -2.56
N ILE A 113 14.54 4.98 -2.80
CA ILE A 113 14.09 4.24 -4.00
C ILE A 113 14.37 5.06 -5.27
N LEU A 114 13.97 6.32 -5.29
CA LEU A 114 14.16 7.20 -6.45
C LEU A 114 15.64 7.37 -6.78
N GLU A 115 16.49 7.59 -5.77
CA GLU A 115 17.93 7.71 -5.94
C GLU A 115 18.56 6.39 -6.40
N ALA A 116 18.11 5.25 -5.90
CA ALA A 116 18.62 3.96 -6.36
C ALA A 116 18.38 3.76 -7.86
N VAL A 117 17.21 4.14 -8.36
CA VAL A 117 16.90 4.09 -9.78
C VAL A 117 17.83 4.99 -10.60
N ARG A 118 18.08 6.21 -10.12
CA ARG A 118 19.02 7.13 -10.78
C ARG A 118 20.46 6.60 -10.77
N GLN A 119 20.92 6.14 -9.61
CA GLN A 119 22.29 5.63 -9.45
C GLN A 119 22.54 4.35 -10.26
N CYS A 120 21.52 3.60 -10.57
CA CYS A 120 21.61 2.40 -11.42
C CYS A 120 21.37 2.68 -12.92
N ASP A 121 21.27 3.95 -13.31
CA ASP A 121 21.01 4.37 -14.70
C ASP A 121 19.72 3.77 -15.29
N LEU A 122 18.68 3.64 -14.47
CA LEU A 122 17.38 3.07 -14.85
C LEU A 122 16.30 4.13 -15.05
N THR A 123 16.68 5.40 -15.06
CA THR A 123 15.72 6.53 -15.12
C THR A 123 14.77 6.43 -16.32
N ASP A 124 15.30 6.02 -17.50
CA ASP A 124 14.51 5.97 -18.74
C ASP A 124 13.74 4.66 -18.92
N THR A 125 14.03 3.64 -18.14
CA THR A 125 13.48 2.29 -18.35
C THR A 125 12.62 1.78 -17.21
N CYS A 126 12.73 2.37 -16.01
CA CYS A 126 11.99 1.93 -14.83
C CYS A 126 10.84 2.89 -14.51
N ARG A 127 9.64 2.37 -14.45
CA ARG A 127 8.46 3.11 -13.98
C ARG A 127 8.22 2.81 -12.52
N ILE A 128 7.91 3.85 -11.74
CA ILE A 128 7.82 3.76 -10.28
C ILE A 128 6.43 4.18 -9.83
N TYR A 129 5.76 3.30 -9.08
CA TYR A 129 4.53 3.58 -8.37
C TYR A 129 4.83 3.84 -6.89
N GLN A 130 4.40 4.99 -6.38
CA GLN A 130 4.47 5.34 -4.96
C GLN A 130 3.07 5.21 -4.35
N ALA A 131 2.95 4.36 -3.35
CA ALA A 131 1.71 4.25 -2.58
C ALA A 131 1.53 5.50 -1.71
N SER A 132 0.52 6.28 -2.02
CA SER A 132 0.10 7.41 -1.23
C SER A 132 -1.23 7.11 -0.55
N THR A 133 -1.86 8.08 0.08
CA THR A 133 -2.97 7.85 0.99
C THR A 133 -3.91 9.03 1.04
N SER A 134 -5.20 8.76 1.22
CA SER A 134 -6.21 9.80 1.50
C SER A 134 -5.94 10.56 2.80
N GLU A 135 -5.07 10.05 3.68
CA GLU A 135 -4.62 10.76 4.90
C GLU A 135 -3.91 12.08 4.58
N LEU A 136 -3.42 12.27 3.34
CA LEU A 136 -2.85 13.56 2.90
C LEU A 136 -3.87 14.69 3.01
N TYR A 137 -5.14 14.41 2.77
CA TYR A 137 -6.20 15.41 2.88
C TYR A 137 -6.47 15.81 4.33
N GLY A 138 -6.29 14.89 5.27
CA GLY A 138 -6.32 15.09 6.70
C GLY A 138 -7.52 15.91 7.17
N LYS A 139 -7.27 17.16 7.57
CA LYS A 139 -8.32 18.13 7.85
C LYS A 139 -8.84 18.69 6.53
N VAL A 140 -9.86 18.05 5.97
CA VAL A 140 -10.33 18.21 4.61
C VAL A 140 -10.69 19.65 4.25
N GLU A 141 -10.11 20.16 3.16
CA GLU A 141 -10.31 21.53 2.67
C GLU A 141 -11.51 21.65 1.71
N GLU A 142 -11.89 20.55 1.03
CA GLU A 142 -13.07 20.51 0.14
C GLU A 142 -13.66 19.10 0.05
N VAL A 143 -14.94 19.01 -0.32
CA VAL A 143 -15.68 17.75 -0.48
C VAL A 143 -16.45 17.78 -1.80
N PRO A 144 -16.36 16.75 -2.65
CA PRO A 144 -15.42 15.61 -2.56
C PRO A 144 -13.97 16.02 -2.86
N GLN A 145 -13.01 15.20 -2.41
CA GLN A 145 -11.60 15.42 -2.70
C GLN A 145 -11.26 14.89 -4.10
N ASN A 146 -10.25 15.51 -4.71
CA ASN A 146 -9.68 15.10 -6.00
C ASN A 146 -8.17 15.34 -6.01
N GLU A 147 -7.52 15.13 -7.15
CA GLU A 147 -6.07 15.25 -7.30
C GLU A 147 -5.56 16.69 -7.06
N ASN A 148 -6.43 17.69 -7.16
CA ASN A 148 -6.09 19.11 -6.98
C ASN A 148 -6.49 19.65 -5.59
N THR A 149 -7.16 18.86 -4.79
CA THR A 149 -7.56 19.26 -3.43
C THR A 149 -6.31 19.53 -2.59
N PRO A 150 -6.20 20.69 -1.92
CA PRO A 150 -5.07 20.98 -1.04
C PRO A 150 -4.94 19.95 0.08
N PHE A 151 -3.70 19.56 0.37
CA PHE A 151 -3.40 18.66 1.47
C PHE A 151 -3.38 19.42 2.80
N HIS A 152 -3.87 18.77 3.85
CA HIS A 152 -3.75 19.26 5.20
C HIS A 152 -3.46 18.07 6.13
N PRO A 153 -2.25 17.49 6.03
CA PRO A 153 -1.94 16.29 6.81
C PRO A 153 -2.09 16.55 8.31
N TYR A 154 -2.61 15.55 9.02
CA TYR A 154 -3.02 15.72 10.41
C TYR A 154 -2.40 14.65 11.33
N SER A 155 -1.27 14.09 10.93
CA SER A 155 -0.47 13.16 11.72
C SER A 155 0.96 13.12 11.20
N PRO A 156 1.94 12.68 12.02
CA PRO A 156 3.31 12.46 11.53
C PRO A 156 3.36 11.48 10.34
N TYR A 157 2.50 10.45 10.33
CA TYR A 157 2.34 9.54 9.20
C TYR A 157 1.95 10.30 7.92
N ALA A 158 0.89 11.10 7.98
CA ALA A 158 0.41 11.84 6.82
C ALA A 158 1.44 12.85 6.32
N VAL A 159 2.16 13.52 7.22
CA VAL A 159 3.25 14.45 6.86
C VAL A 159 4.37 13.71 6.13
N ALA A 160 4.77 12.54 6.62
CA ALA A 160 5.79 11.73 5.96
C ALA A 160 5.34 11.26 4.58
N LYS A 161 4.08 10.83 4.45
CA LYS A 161 3.49 10.45 3.17
C LYS A 161 3.38 11.64 2.21
N GLN A 162 3.11 12.83 2.69
CA GLN A 162 3.13 14.04 1.87
C GLN A 162 4.52 14.32 1.29
N TYR A 163 5.57 14.15 2.08
CA TYR A 163 6.93 14.24 1.55
C TYR A 163 7.11 13.24 0.41
N GLY A 164 6.71 11.99 0.61
CA GLY A 164 6.82 10.95 -0.43
C GLY A 164 6.09 11.30 -1.71
N PHE A 165 4.88 11.87 -1.60
CA PHE A 165 4.12 12.37 -2.75
C PHE A 165 4.87 13.47 -3.49
N TRP A 166 5.33 14.48 -2.78
CA TRP A 166 6.00 15.65 -3.40
C TRP A 166 7.38 15.31 -3.96
N ILE A 167 8.16 14.48 -3.29
CA ILE A 167 9.47 14.09 -3.83
C ILE A 167 9.33 13.23 -5.09
N THR A 168 8.30 12.39 -5.17
CA THR A 168 8.00 11.63 -6.37
C THR A 168 7.65 12.57 -7.53
N LYS A 169 6.80 13.55 -7.29
CA LYS A 169 6.45 14.57 -8.30
C LYS A 169 7.66 15.40 -8.72
N GLU A 170 8.51 15.80 -7.77
CA GLU A 170 9.72 16.56 -8.05
C GLU A 170 10.68 15.77 -8.95
N TYR A 171 10.89 14.50 -8.69
CA TYR A 171 11.76 13.64 -9.52
C TYR A 171 11.19 13.43 -10.91
N ARG A 172 9.87 13.36 -11.04
CA ARG A 172 9.20 13.31 -12.34
C ARG A 172 9.49 14.57 -13.15
N GLU A 173 9.39 15.74 -12.54
CA GLU A 173 9.58 17.02 -13.20
C GLU A 173 11.06 17.35 -13.42
N ALA A 174 11.91 17.12 -12.42
CA ALA A 174 13.32 17.47 -12.48
C ALA A 174 14.16 16.53 -13.35
N TYR A 175 13.83 15.24 -13.34
CA TYR A 175 14.65 14.22 -14.00
C TYR A 175 13.92 13.46 -15.11
N ASN A 176 12.73 13.88 -15.45
CA ASN A 176 11.89 13.23 -16.46
C ASN A 176 11.67 11.73 -16.17
N MET A 177 11.57 11.38 -14.91
CA MET A 177 11.31 10.00 -14.48
C MET A 177 9.83 9.69 -14.59
N PHE A 178 9.51 8.46 -15.02
CA PHE A 178 8.14 7.98 -14.96
C PHE A 178 7.85 7.48 -13.55
N CYS A 179 7.44 8.38 -12.67
CA CYS A 179 7.08 8.05 -11.30
C CYS A 179 5.76 8.74 -10.93
N CYS A 180 4.86 7.97 -10.34
CA CYS A 180 3.47 8.34 -10.11
C CYS A 180 3.05 7.95 -8.71
N SER A 181 2.14 8.73 -8.12
CA SER A 181 1.50 8.38 -6.86
C SER A 181 0.04 8.02 -7.08
N GLY A 182 -0.41 6.95 -6.39
CA GLY A 182 -1.83 6.67 -6.22
C GLY A 182 -2.27 7.16 -4.85
N ILE A 183 -3.24 8.06 -4.79
CA ILE A 183 -3.84 8.54 -3.55
C ILE A 183 -5.02 7.61 -3.25
N LEU A 184 -4.76 6.59 -2.43
CA LEU A 184 -5.71 5.54 -2.18
C LEU A 184 -6.54 5.81 -0.94
N PHE A 185 -7.86 5.71 -1.11
CA PHE A 185 -8.78 5.63 0.01
C PHE A 185 -8.73 4.21 0.62
N ASN A 186 -9.44 3.99 1.72
CA ASN A 186 -9.36 2.72 2.44
C ASN A 186 -9.77 1.55 1.56
N HIS A 187 -8.99 0.50 1.57
CA HIS A 187 -9.29 -0.71 0.81
C HIS A 187 -9.00 -1.95 1.66
N GLU A 188 -9.92 -2.86 1.61
CA GLU A 188 -10.08 -3.92 2.60
C GLU A 188 -10.17 -5.29 1.94
N SER A 189 -9.83 -6.31 2.69
CA SER A 189 -9.99 -7.72 2.34
C SER A 189 -9.81 -8.59 3.58
N GLU A 190 -9.95 -9.89 3.42
CA GLU A 190 -9.62 -10.89 4.43
C GLU A 190 -8.12 -10.87 4.81
N ARG A 191 -7.26 -10.22 4.01
CA ARG A 191 -5.82 -10.05 4.28
C ARG A 191 -5.49 -8.76 5.02
N ARG A 192 -6.50 -7.96 5.36
CA ARG A 192 -6.27 -6.71 6.11
C ARG A 192 -5.67 -7.02 7.48
N GLY A 193 -4.73 -6.18 7.93
CA GLY A 193 -4.13 -6.33 9.26
C GLY A 193 -5.17 -6.30 10.38
N GLU A 194 -5.01 -7.13 11.40
CA GLU A 194 -5.98 -7.33 12.47
C GLU A 194 -6.20 -6.10 13.35
N THR A 195 -5.27 -5.16 13.37
CA THR A 195 -5.37 -3.91 14.13
C THR A 195 -6.23 -2.85 13.43
N PHE A 196 -6.53 -3.01 12.15
CA PHE A 196 -7.42 -2.11 11.43
C PHE A 196 -8.89 -2.42 11.74
N VAL A 197 -9.71 -1.37 11.78
CA VAL A 197 -11.09 -1.45 12.31
C VAL A 197 -11.95 -2.50 11.61
N THR A 198 -11.88 -2.61 10.29
CA THR A 198 -12.69 -3.57 9.54
C THR A 198 -12.35 -5.02 9.91
N ARG A 199 -11.06 -5.36 9.93
CA ARG A 199 -10.60 -6.70 10.29
C ARG A 199 -10.85 -7.00 11.76
N LYS A 200 -10.67 -6.02 12.64
CA LYS A 200 -11.01 -6.12 14.06
C LYS A 200 -12.49 -6.50 14.24
N ILE A 201 -13.38 -5.85 13.50
CA ILE A 201 -14.83 -6.12 13.56
C ILE A 201 -15.14 -7.52 13.04
N THR A 202 -14.62 -7.91 11.87
CA THR A 202 -14.93 -9.22 11.28
C THR A 202 -14.42 -10.38 12.13
N LEU A 203 -13.23 -10.25 12.72
CA LEU A 203 -12.70 -11.26 13.64
C LEU A 203 -13.54 -11.36 14.91
N ALA A 204 -13.94 -10.21 15.48
CA ALA A 204 -14.80 -10.18 16.66
C ALA A 204 -16.16 -10.84 16.38
N ALA A 205 -16.77 -10.54 15.23
CA ALA A 205 -18.05 -11.15 14.83
C ALA A 205 -17.93 -12.68 14.74
N ALA A 206 -16.85 -13.18 14.15
CA ALA A 206 -16.60 -14.62 14.06
C ALA A 206 -16.41 -15.25 15.45
N ARG A 207 -15.64 -14.60 16.33
CA ARG A 207 -15.38 -15.10 17.70
C ARG A 207 -16.65 -15.09 18.55
N ILE A 208 -17.46 -14.05 18.46
CA ILE A 208 -18.74 -13.95 19.19
C ILE A 208 -19.71 -15.01 18.70
N ALA A 209 -19.80 -15.24 17.39
CA ALA A 209 -20.63 -16.30 16.81
C ALA A 209 -20.23 -17.69 17.32
N GLN A 210 -18.94 -17.90 17.62
CA GLN A 210 -18.41 -19.17 18.15
C GLN A 210 -18.44 -19.24 19.69
N GLY A 211 -18.99 -18.25 20.37
CA GLY A 211 -19.02 -18.19 21.84
C GLY A 211 -17.67 -17.93 22.50
N LYS A 212 -16.67 -17.45 21.75
CA LYS A 212 -15.32 -17.20 22.26
C LYS A 212 -15.09 -15.78 22.76
N GLN A 213 -16.03 -14.89 22.53
CA GLN A 213 -15.99 -13.48 22.91
C GLN A 213 -17.42 -12.98 23.16
N ASP A 214 -17.62 -12.06 24.10
CA ASP A 214 -18.94 -11.55 24.47
C ASP A 214 -19.22 -10.14 23.92
N LYS A 215 -18.19 -9.29 23.86
CA LYS A 215 -18.32 -7.87 23.52
C LYS A 215 -17.19 -7.42 22.60
N LEU A 216 -17.47 -6.36 21.84
CA LEU A 216 -16.49 -5.65 21.04
C LEU A 216 -16.53 -4.18 21.43
N TYR A 217 -15.36 -3.63 21.78
CA TYR A 217 -15.20 -2.21 22.10
C TYR A 217 -14.63 -1.48 20.88
N LEU A 218 -15.33 -0.45 20.44
CA LEU A 218 -14.96 0.40 19.31
C LEU A 218 -14.93 1.85 19.74
N GLY A 219 -14.17 2.66 19.01
CA GLY A 219 -14.15 4.10 19.19
C GLY A 219 -15.38 4.78 18.54
N ASN A 220 -15.17 5.80 17.72
CA ASN A 220 -16.24 6.55 17.09
C ASN A 220 -16.95 5.75 16.00
N LEU A 221 -18.20 5.36 16.28
CA LEU A 221 -19.05 4.60 15.35
C LEU A 221 -19.58 5.46 14.19
N SER A 222 -19.53 6.78 14.33
CA SER A 222 -20.07 7.71 13.34
C SER A 222 -19.02 8.12 12.28
N SER A 223 -17.78 7.69 12.42
CA SER A 223 -16.72 7.96 11.43
C SER A 223 -17.10 7.38 10.09
N LEU A 224 -16.97 8.21 9.04
CA LEU A 224 -17.25 7.82 7.67
C LEU A 224 -15.97 7.47 6.93
N ARG A 225 -16.02 6.40 6.14
CA ARG A 225 -14.90 5.94 5.32
C ARG A 225 -15.40 5.49 3.95
N ASP A 226 -14.58 5.74 2.94
CA ASP A 226 -14.73 5.14 1.63
C ASP A 226 -13.92 3.84 1.65
N TRP A 227 -14.59 2.70 1.68
CA TRP A 227 -13.96 1.39 1.66
C TRP A 227 -14.15 0.72 0.31
N GLY A 228 -13.04 0.34 -0.32
CA GLY A 228 -13.03 -0.45 -1.54
C GLY A 228 -12.47 -1.84 -1.31
N TYR A 229 -12.41 -2.63 -2.36
CA TYR A 229 -11.84 -3.97 -2.35
C TYR A 229 -10.36 -3.94 -2.79
N ALA A 230 -9.49 -4.49 -1.98
CA ALA A 230 -8.04 -4.39 -2.19
C ALA A 230 -7.57 -4.93 -3.55
N LYS A 231 -8.20 -5.99 -4.07
CA LYS A 231 -7.83 -6.53 -5.39
C LYS A 231 -8.09 -5.54 -6.52
N ASP A 232 -9.16 -4.77 -6.45
CA ASP A 232 -9.44 -3.73 -7.45
C ASP A 232 -8.40 -2.62 -7.39
N TYR A 233 -7.94 -2.29 -6.18
CA TYR A 233 -6.95 -1.24 -5.96
C TYR A 233 -5.57 -1.62 -6.49
N VAL A 234 -5.15 -2.87 -6.33
CA VAL A 234 -3.85 -3.30 -6.90
C VAL A 234 -3.88 -3.34 -8.42
N GLU A 235 -5.03 -3.64 -9.01
CA GLU A 235 -5.20 -3.52 -10.46
C GLU A 235 -5.06 -2.06 -10.91
N CYS A 236 -5.61 -1.12 -10.17
CA CYS A 236 -5.42 0.32 -10.42
C CYS A 236 -3.95 0.72 -10.31
N MET A 237 -3.21 0.21 -9.34
CA MET A 237 -1.77 0.47 -9.21
C MET A 237 -1.02 0.07 -10.47
N TRP A 238 -1.32 -1.10 -10.99
CA TRP A 238 -0.73 -1.59 -12.24
C TRP A 238 -1.12 -0.70 -13.42
N LEU A 239 -2.39 -0.33 -13.54
CA LEU A 239 -2.90 0.52 -14.63
C LEU A 239 -2.22 1.90 -14.63
N ILE A 240 -1.95 2.48 -13.47
CA ILE A 240 -1.25 3.78 -13.35
C ILE A 240 0.10 3.72 -14.05
N LEU A 241 0.84 2.63 -13.91
CA LEU A 241 2.14 2.46 -14.57
C LEU A 241 2.03 2.07 -16.06
N GLN A 242 0.86 1.69 -16.55
CA GLN A 242 0.64 1.38 -17.98
C GLN A 242 0.21 2.62 -18.78
N ASN A 243 -0.07 3.73 -18.12
CA ASN A 243 -0.48 4.96 -18.77
C ASN A 243 0.63 5.51 -19.68
N ASP A 244 0.25 6.28 -20.69
CA ASP A 244 1.20 6.90 -21.62
C ASP A 244 2.02 8.01 -20.93
N LYS A 245 1.42 8.69 -19.95
CA LYS A 245 2.02 9.81 -19.23
C LYS A 245 2.08 9.50 -17.74
N PRO A 246 3.16 9.95 -17.04
CA PRO A 246 3.20 9.86 -15.60
C PRO A 246 2.27 10.89 -14.95
N GLU A 247 1.23 10.40 -14.31
CA GLU A 247 0.23 11.23 -13.62
C GLU A 247 -0.09 10.62 -12.26
N ASP A 248 -0.58 11.46 -11.34
CA ASP A 248 -1.06 11.01 -10.04
C ASP A 248 -2.59 10.81 -10.10
N PHE A 249 -3.09 9.81 -9.41
CA PHE A 249 -4.51 9.46 -9.44
C PHE A 249 -5.07 9.24 -8.05
N VAL A 250 -6.28 9.74 -7.82
CA VAL A 250 -7.11 9.36 -6.67
C VAL A 250 -7.80 8.04 -6.99
N ILE A 251 -7.71 7.09 -6.07
CA ILE A 251 -8.39 5.79 -6.18
C ILE A 251 -9.38 5.67 -5.03
N ALA A 252 -10.66 5.65 -5.36
CA ALA A 252 -11.76 5.60 -4.40
C ALA A 252 -12.99 4.93 -5.03
N THR A 253 -13.96 4.55 -4.20
CA THR A 253 -15.26 4.05 -4.70
C THR A 253 -16.24 5.19 -4.97
N GLY A 254 -16.05 6.34 -4.31
CA GLY A 254 -16.98 7.47 -4.34
C GLY A 254 -18.18 7.32 -3.39
N GLU A 255 -18.16 6.30 -2.53
CA GLU A 255 -19.25 5.99 -1.62
C GLU A 255 -18.71 5.85 -0.18
N GLN A 256 -19.37 6.49 0.78
CA GLN A 256 -18.97 6.46 2.19
C GLN A 256 -19.94 5.63 3.04
N HIS A 257 -19.38 4.96 4.04
CA HIS A 257 -20.12 4.20 5.03
C HIS A 257 -19.57 4.50 6.43
N SER A 258 -20.44 4.43 7.44
CA SER A 258 -20.00 4.59 8.82
C SER A 258 -19.44 3.28 9.38
N VAL A 259 -18.61 3.40 10.42
CA VAL A 259 -18.13 2.24 11.18
C VAL A 259 -19.32 1.44 11.73
N ARG A 260 -20.38 2.12 12.19
CA ARG A 260 -21.62 1.49 12.66
C ARG A 260 -22.25 0.60 11.57
N GLU A 261 -22.41 1.11 10.36
CA GLU A 261 -22.96 0.34 9.22
C GLU A 261 -22.14 -0.91 8.93
N PHE A 262 -20.83 -0.77 8.89
CA PHE A 262 -19.93 -1.90 8.68
C PHE A 262 -20.07 -2.95 9.78
N CYS A 263 -20.12 -2.51 11.04
CA CYS A 263 -20.29 -3.38 12.19
C CYS A 263 -21.61 -4.14 12.12
N GLN A 264 -22.71 -3.45 11.84
CA GLN A 264 -24.04 -4.05 11.68
C GLN A 264 -24.04 -5.12 10.57
N LEU A 265 -23.44 -4.81 9.45
CA LEU A 265 -23.37 -5.72 8.30
C LEU A 265 -22.53 -6.97 8.61
N ALA A 266 -21.36 -6.80 9.22
CA ALA A 266 -20.47 -7.90 9.58
C ALA A 266 -21.15 -8.87 10.56
N PHE A 267 -21.81 -8.34 11.59
CA PHE A 267 -22.54 -9.18 12.57
C PHE A 267 -23.78 -9.83 11.97
N ARG A 268 -24.44 -9.16 11.04
CA ARG A 268 -25.59 -9.75 10.32
C ARG A 268 -25.15 -10.99 9.51
N TYR A 269 -24.01 -10.92 8.85
CA TYR A 269 -23.45 -12.09 8.16
C TYR A 269 -23.06 -13.22 9.11
N ALA A 270 -22.75 -12.90 10.37
CA ALA A 270 -22.50 -13.89 11.42
C ALA A 270 -23.78 -14.42 12.08
N GLY A 271 -24.96 -13.93 11.67
CA GLY A 271 -26.25 -14.33 12.22
C GLY A 271 -26.56 -13.69 13.59
N ILE A 272 -25.94 -12.56 13.90
CA ILE A 272 -26.05 -11.88 15.19
C ILE A 272 -26.75 -10.54 15.02
N GLU A 273 -27.73 -10.27 15.86
CA GLU A 273 -28.34 -8.95 16.02
C GLU A 273 -27.62 -8.18 17.12
N LEU A 274 -27.09 -6.99 16.79
CA LEU A 274 -26.27 -6.19 17.69
C LEU A 274 -27.12 -5.30 18.62
N ARG A 275 -26.59 -5.11 19.83
CA ARG A 275 -26.93 -3.99 20.70
C ARG A 275 -25.73 -3.08 20.85
N PHE A 276 -25.94 -1.78 20.76
CA PHE A 276 -24.94 -0.75 21.05
C PHE A 276 -25.20 -0.17 22.44
N GLU A 277 -24.17 -0.15 23.30
CA GLU A 277 -24.24 0.39 24.66
C GLU A 277 -23.31 1.60 24.80
#